data_9cbc858b793b5cabca178a5de2b06d7f
#
_entry.id   9cbc858b793b5cabca178a5de2b06d7f
#
_cell.length_a   1.000
_cell.length_b   1.000
_cell.length_c   1.000
_cell.angle_alpha   90.00
_cell.angle_beta   90.00
_cell.angle_gamma   90.00
#
_symmetry.space_group_name_H-M   'P 1'
#
loop_
_entity.id
_entity.type
_entity.pdbx_description
1 polymer ?
#
loop_
_entity_poly.entity_id
_entity_poly.type
_entity_poly.pdbx_seq_one_letter_code
_entity_poly.pdbx_strand_id
1 'polypeptide(L)'
;MEQLILHTMMLNMGFNKIKNMYTIQENVRIVISLLKQYNIRQIVVSPGGTNIPVSQAVQEDPFFKCYSVPDERSALYFAIGVYLQTGEVVAVSCTSAQATRNYVPGLTEAFYKHAPILAITTAKLERFQYQDYMQAPDQCSLPKDSVKKTFDLPPITDENTRLQCYHNAKEAILEISHGNPGPVQLNIRINDSLQGQFEEVELPVVRSLKRYMAWDEWPSSEMADKKVLIVIGEHRPFTKRQQIALDNFCNSHNAVVYVNHLSNYSGTYSIQANMLVSCGGFSKLKPELLITIGGQTGDYSIYGALKNLNGVEHWRVAEDGAFVDTYGKLTKIFECPDYFFFEKIAVNTNSTHSYYEEWSTLNDTINYDVELPLSNLYVAQQMYQKVPKNCIMNFAILNSLRCWSYFPLDQSIQGYGNVAAFGIDGCNSMLIGESMNTDELCFIVTGDLAFFYDMNALGIRHIKNNVRVLLINNCGGAEFKIMTRNWKTNVSVDDFISANGHNGSAKGWAENCGFKYIGATTKEDVNKSVSVFTQNSDKPILMEVFTSEDDERNAIDAFLSANSITTAQGKMAKIVTSIVGESGKQVIKKVLGKS
;
A
#
# COMPACT_ATOMS: atom_id res chain seq x y z
N MET A 1 14.48 17.41 29.64
CA MET A 1 13.43 18.05 30.43
C MET A 1 13.30 19.54 30.13
N GLU A 2 14.36 20.31 30.08
CA GLU A 2 14.31 21.75 29.74
C GLU A 2 13.80 22.07 28.34
N GLN A 3 14.15 21.29 27.31
CA GLN A 3 13.65 21.50 25.94
C GLN A 3 12.15 21.17 25.79
N LEU A 4 11.65 20.20 26.55
CA LEU A 4 10.22 19.86 26.56
C LEU A 4 9.40 20.93 27.28
N ILE A 5 9.96 21.51 28.36
CA ILE A 5 9.35 22.62 29.10
C ILE A 5 9.35 23.89 28.25
N LEU A 6 10.41 24.17 27.49
CA LEU A 6 10.48 25.29 26.56
C LEU A 6 9.46 25.12 25.42
N HIS A 7 9.30 23.90 24.88
CA HIS A 7 8.32 23.63 23.81
C HIS A 7 6.87 23.75 24.32
N THR A 8 6.61 23.29 25.55
CA THR A 8 5.28 23.42 26.17
C THR A 8 4.98 24.86 26.64
N MET A 9 6.01 25.61 27.08
CA MET A 9 5.87 27.02 27.39
C MET A 9 5.66 27.88 26.14
N MET A 10 6.29 27.56 25.01
CA MET A 10 6.04 28.23 23.73
C MET A 10 4.63 27.98 23.17
N LEU A 11 4.00 26.84 23.51
CA LEU A 11 2.62 26.55 23.13
C LEU A 11 1.57 27.29 23.99
N ASN A 12 1.95 27.72 25.21
CA ASN A 12 1.03 28.38 26.13
C ASN A 12 1.20 29.92 26.24
N MET A 13 2.26 30.47 25.70
CA MET A 13 2.36 31.91 25.50
C MET A 13 1.66 32.23 24.17
N GLY A 14 0.54 32.92 24.23
CA GLY A 14 -0.18 33.45 23.07
C GLY A 14 0.70 34.39 22.24
N PHE A 15 1.69 33.84 21.56
CA PHE A 15 2.36 34.54 20.47
C PHE A 15 1.29 34.76 19.41
N ASN A 16 0.96 35.99 19.11
CA ASN A 16 0.32 36.35 17.86
C ASN A 16 1.08 35.67 16.75
N LYS A 17 0.52 34.57 16.19
CA LYS A 17 1.12 33.89 15.04
C LYS A 17 1.26 34.95 13.96
N ILE A 18 2.49 35.31 13.62
CA ILE A 18 2.76 36.22 12.51
C ILE A 18 2.24 35.52 11.27
N LYS A 19 1.14 35.99 10.74
CA LYS A 19 0.62 35.52 9.47
C LYS A 19 1.42 36.18 8.37
N ASN A 20 2.21 35.42 7.66
CA ASN A 20 2.92 35.89 6.50
C ASN A 20 1.99 35.91 5.28
N MET A 21 2.29 36.78 4.35
CA MET A 21 1.64 36.82 3.04
C MET A 21 2.18 35.67 2.18
N TYR A 22 1.33 34.73 1.81
CA TYR A 22 1.69 33.65 0.92
C TYR A 22 0.78 33.61 -0.30
N THR A 23 1.25 32.99 -1.40
CA THR A 23 0.40 32.75 -2.56
C THR A 23 -0.81 31.89 -2.18
N ILE A 24 -1.95 32.12 -2.86
CA ILE A 24 -3.13 31.24 -2.70
C ILE A 24 -2.91 29.85 -3.30
N GLN A 25 -1.88 29.63 -4.09
CA GLN A 25 -1.55 28.34 -4.71
C GLN A 25 -1.01 27.35 -3.68
N GLU A 26 -1.84 26.41 -3.28
CA GLU A 26 -1.55 25.49 -2.16
C GLU A 26 -0.35 24.55 -2.44
N ASN A 27 -0.11 24.15 -3.69
CA ASN A 27 1.05 23.34 -4.05
C ASN A 27 2.39 24.04 -3.70
N VAL A 28 2.48 25.35 -3.86
CA VAL A 28 3.64 26.16 -3.43
C VAL A 28 3.72 26.19 -1.91
N ARG A 29 2.60 26.46 -1.21
CA ARG A 29 2.56 26.51 0.26
C ARG A 29 2.99 25.19 0.92
N ILE A 30 2.65 24.05 0.31
CA ILE A 30 3.11 22.72 0.75
C ILE A 30 4.63 22.65 0.72
N VAL A 31 5.25 23.11 -0.37
CA VAL A 31 6.72 23.10 -0.51
C VAL A 31 7.36 24.00 0.54
N ILE A 32 6.86 25.22 0.71
CA ILE A 32 7.39 26.16 1.74
C ILE A 32 7.25 25.56 3.15
N SER A 33 6.11 24.93 3.46
CA SER A 33 5.90 24.26 4.74
C SER A 33 6.94 23.15 4.97
N LEU A 34 7.19 22.31 3.97
CA LEU A 34 8.17 21.23 4.05
C LEU A 34 9.61 21.74 4.17
N LEU A 35 10.00 22.79 3.44
CA LEU A 35 11.33 23.41 3.59
C LEU A 35 11.57 23.84 5.04
N LYS A 36 10.58 24.47 5.68
CA LYS A 36 10.66 24.85 7.11
C LYS A 36 10.74 23.63 8.01
N GLN A 37 9.92 22.61 7.78
CA GLN A 37 9.86 21.40 8.60
C GLN A 37 11.15 20.59 8.57
N TYR A 38 11.80 20.52 7.39
CA TYR A 38 13.09 19.81 7.24
C TYR A 38 14.31 20.72 7.41
N ASN A 39 14.11 21.94 7.92
CA ASN A 39 15.16 22.92 8.20
C ASN A 39 16.03 23.28 6.98
N ILE A 40 15.45 23.29 5.78
CA ILE A 40 16.13 23.74 4.56
C ILE A 40 16.03 25.27 4.49
N ARG A 41 17.05 25.94 4.98
CA ARG A 41 17.06 27.41 5.15
C ARG A 41 17.75 28.16 4.04
N GLN A 42 18.79 27.57 3.44
CA GLN A 42 19.61 28.20 2.42
C GLN A 42 18.91 28.12 1.06
N ILE A 43 18.56 29.28 0.49
CA ILE A 43 17.85 29.32 -0.80
C ILE A 43 18.51 30.29 -1.75
N VAL A 44 18.90 29.82 -2.93
CA VAL A 44 19.41 30.64 -4.03
C VAL A 44 18.27 30.87 -5.03
N VAL A 45 17.91 32.13 -5.23
CA VAL A 45 16.77 32.51 -6.06
C VAL A 45 17.25 33.17 -7.35
N SER A 46 16.86 32.58 -8.50
CA SER A 46 16.95 33.20 -9.81
C SER A 46 15.59 33.79 -10.17
N PRO A 47 15.52 35.11 -10.47
CA PRO A 47 14.25 35.79 -10.68
C PRO A 47 13.54 35.36 -11.95
N GLY A 48 12.20 35.48 -11.97
CA GLY A 48 11.40 35.21 -13.15
C GLY A 48 9.91 35.14 -12.85
N GLY A 49 9.09 35.32 -13.87
CA GLY A 49 7.64 35.48 -13.72
C GLY A 49 6.97 34.31 -12.99
N THR A 50 7.10 33.09 -13.49
CA THR A 50 6.46 31.91 -12.85
C THR A 50 7.04 31.58 -11.47
N ASN A 51 8.24 32.12 -11.14
CA ASN A 51 8.88 31.91 -9.83
C ASN A 51 8.40 32.91 -8.75
N ILE A 52 7.59 33.90 -9.10
CA ILE A 52 7.10 34.91 -8.14
C ILE A 52 6.46 34.30 -6.89
N PRO A 53 5.57 33.25 -6.99
CA PRO A 53 4.94 32.68 -5.80
C PRO A 53 5.94 32.05 -4.81
N VAL A 54 7.01 31.45 -5.31
CA VAL A 54 8.08 30.88 -4.47
C VAL A 54 8.99 31.96 -3.93
N SER A 55 9.45 32.89 -4.80
CA SER A 55 10.37 33.97 -4.43
C SER A 55 9.78 34.85 -3.36
N GLN A 56 8.51 35.26 -3.52
CA GLN A 56 7.81 36.06 -2.53
C GLN A 56 7.73 35.36 -1.17
N ALA A 57 7.35 34.06 -1.15
CA ALA A 57 7.21 33.34 0.08
C ALA A 57 8.54 33.24 0.87
N VAL A 58 9.67 33.04 0.17
CA VAL A 58 10.97 32.89 0.85
C VAL A 58 11.63 34.20 1.25
N GLN A 59 11.43 35.30 0.49
CA GLN A 59 11.99 36.59 0.82
C GLN A 59 11.32 37.26 2.01
N GLU A 60 10.02 37.00 2.23
CA GLU A 60 9.22 37.59 3.30
C GLU A 60 9.34 36.81 4.63
N ASP A 61 9.75 35.58 4.59
CA ASP A 61 9.84 34.71 5.77
C ASP A 61 11.28 34.72 6.33
N PRO A 62 11.51 35.30 7.54
CA PRO A 62 12.84 35.39 8.15
C PRO A 62 13.46 34.03 8.50
N PHE A 63 12.74 32.93 8.35
CA PHE A 63 13.29 31.59 8.46
C PHE A 63 14.34 31.32 7.39
N PHE A 64 14.17 31.86 6.18
CA PHE A 64 15.02 31.60 5.03
C PHE A 64 16.19 32.58 4.93
N LYS A 65 17.34 32.05 4.52
CA LYS A 65 18.50 32.84 4.12
C LYS A 65 18.58 32.82 2.59
N CYS A 66 18.14 33.91 1.98
CA CYS A 66 18.02 34.01 0.53
C CYS A 66 19.26 34.66 -0.09
N TYR A 67 19.65 34.12 -1.25
CA TYR A 67 20.69 34.69 -2.11
C TYR A 67 20.10 34.95 -3.51
N SER A 68 20.26 36.17 -4.01
CA SER A 68 19.81 36.50 -5.36
C SER A 68 20.95 36.27 -6.36
N VAL A 69 20.78 35.33 -7.27
CA VAL A 69 21.73 35.02 -8.34
C VAL A 69 20.97 34.92 -9.65
N PRO A 70 20.99 35.96 -10.52
CA PRO A 70 20.14 36.03 -11.72
C PRO A 70 20.43 34.95 -12.77
N ASP A 71 21.70 34.60 -12.99
CA ASP A 71 22.10 33.52 -13.93
C ASP A 71 21.91 32.16 -13.25
N GLU A 72 20.99 31.35 -13.76
CA GLU A 72 20.63 30.06 -13.16
C GLU A 72 21.82 29.08 -13.15
N ARG A 73 22.66 29.08 -14.16
CA ARG A 73 23.88 28.26 -14.18
C ARG A 73 24.81 28.65 -13.03
N SER A 74 25.07 29.95 -12.88
CA SER A 74 25.87 30.47 -11.76
C SER A 74 25.22 30.22 -10.41
N ALA A 75 23.89 30.33 -10.31
CA ALA A 75 23.13 30.09 -9.10
C ALA A 75 23.34 28.66 -8.56
N LEU A 76 23.37 27.66 -9.44
CA LEU A 76 23.54 26.29 -9.02
C LEU A 76 24.98 26.00 -8.57
N TYR A 77 26.01 26.51 -9.25
CA TYR A 77 27.39 26.41 -8.76
C TYR A 77 27.58 27.18 -7.44
N PHE A 78 26.92 28.34 -7.29
CA PHE A 78 26.90 29.06 -6.02
C PHE A 78 26.29 28.22 -4.90
N ALA A 79 25.15 27.53 -5.15
CA ALA A 79 24.51 26.63 -4.19
C ALA A 79 25.43 25.47 -3.78
N ILE A 80 26.16 24.88 -4.73
CA ILE A 80 27.20 23.86 -4.40
C ILE A 80 28.25 24.47 -3.47
N GLY A 81 28.71 25.67 -3.72
CA GLY A 81 29.67 26.37 -2.87
C GLY A 81 29.14 26.58 -1.44
N VAL A 82 27.88 26.99 -1.30
CA VAL A 82 27.22 27.12 0.01
C VAL A 82 27.16 25.78 0.73
N TYR A 83 26.75 24.69 0.03
CA TYR A 83 26.76 23.35 0.61
C TYR A 83 28.16 22.92 1.09
N LEU A 84 29.18 23.10 0.26
CA LEU A 84 30.55 22.71 0.62
C LEU A 84 31.05 23.42 1.88
N GLN A 85 30.56 24.64 2.13
CA GLN A 85 30.96 25.42 3.32
C GLN A 85 30.12 25.07 4.56
N THR A 86 28.81 24.76 4.38
CA THR A 86 27.87 24.62 5.51
C THR A 86 27.55 23.16 5.84
N GLY A 87 27.66 22.26 4.87
CA GLY A 87 27.16 20.88 4.96
C GLY A 87 25.63 20.76 4.93
N GLU A 88 24.91 21.88 4.75
CA GLU A 88 23.45 21.92 4.77
C GLU A 88 22.87 21.68 3.37
N VAL A 89 21.67 21.11 3.30
CA VAL A 89 20.89 21.05 2.05
C VAL A 89 20.61 22.46 1.56
N VAL A 90 20.89 22.74 0.29
CA VAL A 90 20.63 24.04 -0.33
C VAL A 90 19.53 23.90 -1.38
N ALA A 91 18.50 24.74 -1.32
CA ALA A 91 17.52 24.85 -2.37
C ALA A 91 17.94 25.91 -3.40
N VAL A 92 17.65 25.66 -4.67
CA VAL A 92 17.71 26.66 -5.74
C VAL A 92 16.33 26.85 -6.32
N SER A 93 15.96 28.04 -6.78
CA SER A 93 14.63 28.30 -7.33
C SER A 93 14.73 29.14 -8.61
N CYS A 94 14.05 28.71 -9.68
CA CYS A 94 14.01 29.45 -10.95
C CYS A 94 12.64 29.44 -11.63
N THR A 95 12.50 30.32 -12.60
CA THR A 95 11.34 30.41 -13.47
C THR A 95 11.28 29.26 -14.49
N SER A 96 10.24 29.25 -15.33
CA SER A 96 10.00 28.22 -16.32
C SER A 96 10.95 28.28 -17.53
N ALA A 97 10.94 27.22 -18.33
CA ALA A 97 11.61 27.08 -19.61
C ALA A 97 13.14 26.98 -19.52
N GLN A 98 13.86 27.90 -20.17
CA GLN A 98 15.32 27.83 -20.29
C GLN A 98 16.04 27.96 -18.95
N ALA A 99 15.42 28.60 -17.96
CA ALA A 99 15.95 28.70 -16.60
C ALA A 99 16.26 27.31 -16.01
N THR A 100 15.33 26.36 -16.13
CA THR A 100 15.56 24.97 -15.71
C THR A 100 16.70 24.31 -16.51
N ARG A 101 16.80 24.59 -17.82
CA ARG A 101 17.87 24.02 -18.67
C ARG A 101 19.23 24.59 -18.29
N ASN A 102 19.30 25.84 -17.86
CA ASN A 102 20.53 26.47 -17.40
C ASN A 102 21.05 25.84 -16.08
N TYR A 103 20.20 25.18 -15.31
CA TYR A 103 20.65 24.40 -14.13
C TYR A 103 21.42 23.14 -14.49
N VAL A 104 21.24 22.55 -15.68
CA VAL A 104 21.77 21.22 -16.02
C VAL A 104 23.29 21.08 -15.78
N PRO A 105 24.17 22.01 -16.21
CA PRO A 105 25.59 21.87 -15.95
C PRO A 105 25.94 21.77 -14.45
N GLY A 106 25.34 22.61 -13.63
CA GLY A 106 25.56 22.58 -12.20
C GLY A 106 24.87 21.41 -11.50
N LEU A 107 23.68 20.96 -11.96
CA LEU A 107 23.05 19.74 -11.48
C LEU A 107 23.91 18.51 -11.74
N THR A 108 24.51 18.41 -12.94
CA THR A 108 25.45 17.34 -13.28
C THR A 108 26.66 17.34 -12.33
N GLU A 109 27.26 18.50 -12.07
CA GLU A 109 28.34 18.62 -11.08
C GLU A 109 27.87 18.20 -9.68
N ALA A 110 26.69 18.64 -9.25
CA ALA A 110 26.11 18.26 -7.95
C ALA A 110 25.85 16.76 -7.84
N PHE A 111 25.41 16.12 -8.94
CA PHE A 111 25.17 14.69 -8.99
C PHE A 111 26.44 13.87 -8.74
N TYR A 112 27.51 14.13 -9.50
CA TYR A 112 28.77 13.42 -9.33
C TYR A 112 29.54 13.80 -8.07
N LYS A 113 29.26 14.99 -7.53
CA LYS A 113 29.81 15.46 -6.26
C LYS A 113 29.01 15.00 -5.05
N HIS A 114 27.89 14.31 -5.24
CA HIS A 114 26.94 13.93 -4.21
C HIS A 114 26.48 15.12 -3.34
N ALA A 115 26.32 16.29 -3.96
CA ALA A 115 25.85 17.47 -3.26
C ALA A 115 24.32 17.49 -3.14
N PRO A 116 23.76 17.56 -1.92
CA PRO A 116 22.32 17.51 -1.66
C PRO A 116 21.67 18.86 -2.03
N ILE A 117 21.32 19.03 -3.29
CA ILE A 117 20.67 20.24 -3.82
C ILE A 117 19.20 19.94 -4.14
N LEU A 118 18.28 20.80 -3.66
CA LEU A 118 16.87 20.76 -4.06
C LEU A 118 16.63 21.82 -5.16
N ALA A 119 16.46 21.37 -6.39
CA ALA A 119 16.14 22.26 -7.51
C ALA A 119 14.61 22.46 -7.61
N ILE A 120 14.12 23.56 -7.06
CA ILE A 120 12.72 23.98 -7.18
C ILE A 120 12.57 24.71 -8.51
N THR A 121 11.91 24.10 -9.47
CA THR A 121 11.65 24.70 -10.78
C THR A 121 10.17 24.99 -10.92
N THR A 122 9.81 26.17 -11.40
CA THR A 122 8.41 26.52 -11.62
C THR A 122 8.08 26.39 -13.11
N ALA A 123 6.91 25.85 -13.41
CA ALA A 123 6.48 25.53 -14.78
C ALA A 123 5.08 26.03 -15.07
N LYS A 124 4.79 26.25 -16.36
CA LYS A 124 3.42 26.39 -16.85
C LYS A 124 2.62 25.12 -16.66
N LEU A 125 1.29 25.20 -16.73
CA LEU A 125 0.42 24.02 -16.69
C LEU A 125 0.77 23.03 -17.80
N GLU A 126 0.74 21.74 -17.50
CA GLU A 126 1.15 20.66 -18.42
C GLU A 126 0.40 20.72 -19.76
N ARG A 127 -0.88 21.10 -19.75
CA ARG A 127 -1.71 21.22 -20.96
C ARG A 127 -1.16 22.19 -22.02
N PHE A 128 -0.20 23.04 -21.66
CA PHE A 128 0.42 23.97 -22.59
C PHE A 128 1.71 23.44 -23.23
N GLN A 129 2.22 22.31 -22.75
CA GLN A 129 3.40 21.67 -23.35
C GLN A 129 3.08 21.19 -24.77
N TYR A 130 4.01 21.39 -25.67
CA TYR A 130 3.88 21.03 -27.10
C TYR A 130 2.69 21.68 -27.82
N GLN A 131 2.19 22.82 -27.31
CA GLN A 131 1.06 23.57 -27.88
C GLN A 131 1.46 24.96 -28.38
N ASP A 132 2.72 25.17 -28.74
CA ASP A 132 3.29 26.47 -29.14
C ASP A 132 3.02 27.61 -28.13
N TYR A 133 2.78 27.25 -26.88
CA TYR A 133 2.56 28.20 -25.79
C TYR A 133 3.90 28.72 -25.26
N MET A 134 3.94 30.02 -24.97
CA MET A 134 5.15 30.70 -24.48
C MET A 134 5.65 30.08 -23.16
N GLN A 135 6.94 29.79 -23.10
CA GLN A 135 7.62 29.32 -21.89
C GLN A 135 7.07 28.01 -21.32
N ALA A 136 6.58 27.09 -22.17
CA ALA A 136 6.01 25.82 -21.76
C ALA A 136 6.71 24.58 -22.35
N PRO A 137 8.06 24.51 -22.42
CA PRO A 137 8.73 23.27 -22.80
C PRO A 137 8.57 22.21 -21.71
N ASP A 138 8.81 20.96 -22.07
CA ASP A 138 9.05 19.91 -21.07
C ASP A 138 10.35 20.21 -20.30
N GLN A 139 10.25 20.42 -19.01
CA GLN A 139 11.41 20.69 -18.15
C GLN A 139 11.62 19.63 -17.06
N CYS A 140 10.83 18.56 -17.09
CA CYS A 140 10.96 17.41 -16.18
C CYS A 140 11.85 16.31 -16.74
N SER A 141 12.03 16.24 -18.07
CA SER A 141 12.92 15.29 -18.73
C SER A 141 14.36 15.82 -18.73
N LEU A 142 15.05 15.69 -17.62
CA LEU A 142 16.45 16.05 -17.47
C LEU A 142 17.38 14.88 -17.81
N PRO A 143 18.68 15.13 -18.13
CA PRO A 143 19.66 14.04 -18.25
C PRO A 143 19.68 13.16 -16.99
N LYS A 144 19.82 11.85 -17.17
CA LYS A 144 19.76 10.85 -16.07
C LYS A 144 20.81 11.04 -14.98
N ASP A 145 21.91 11.70 -15.32
CA ASP A 145 23.05 11.99 -14.45
C ASP A 145 23.10 13.45 -13.99
N SER A 146 21.97 14.14 -14.05
CA SER A 146 21.86 15.51 -13.54
C SER A 146 21.00 15.60 -12.28
N VAL A 147 20.07 14.68 -12.08
CA VAL A 147 19.26 14.58 -10.86
C VAL A 147 19.01 13.11 -10.50
N LYS A 148 18.88 12.82 -9.22
CA LYS A 148 18.51 11.48 -8.75
C LYS A 148 17.08 11.13 -9.17
N LYS A 149 16.15 12.09 -9.02
CA LYS A 149 14.75 11.94 -9.36
C LYS A 149 14.10 13.31 -9.62
N THR A 150 13.09 13.30 -10.46
CA THR A 150 12.24 14.46 -10.73
C THR A 150 10.84 14.20 -10.19
N PHE A 151 10.27 15.20 -9.52
CA PHE A 151 8.89 15.20 -9.02
C PHE A 151 8.15 16.39 -9.59
N ASP A 152 6.93 16.15 -10.06
CA ASP A 152 6.07 17.18 -10.64
C ASP A 152 4.82 17.39 -9.76
N LEU A 153 4.58 18.63 -9.36
CA LEU A 153 3.47 19.02 -8.49
C LEU A 153 2.39 19.74 -9.32
N PRO A 154 1.25 19.10 -9.58
CA PRO A 154 0.15 19.77 -10.27
C PRO A 154 -0.49 20.89 -9.43
N PRO A 155 -1.28 21.79 -10.03
CA PRO A 155 -2.20 22.63 -9.27
C PRO A 155 -3.18 21.77 -8.48
N ILE A 156 -3.49 22.19 -7.26
CA ILE A 156 -4.45 21.49 -6.41
C ILE A 156 -5.87 21.94 -6.77
N THR A 157 -6.66 21.00 -7.27
CA THR A 157 -8.07 21.22 -7.65
C THR A 157 -9.03 20.37 -6.85
N ASP A 158 -8.53 19.32 -6.22
CA ASP A 158 -9.30 18.38 -5.43
C ASP A 158 -8.40 17.66 -4.40
N GLU A 159 -8.98 16.75 -3.61
CA GLU A 159 -8.26 16.01 -2.59
C GLU A 159 -7.21 15.06 -3.17
N ASN A 160 -7.44 14.48 -4.36
CA ASN A 160 -6.48 13.55 -4.97
C ASN A 160 -5.21 14.30 -5.40
N THR A 161 -5.36 15.46 -6.07
CA THR A 161 -4.23 16.31 -6.45
C THR A 161 -3.49 16.87 -5.23
N ARG A 162 -4.21 17.15 -4.13
CA ARG A 162 -3.59 17.54 -2.85
C ARG A 162 -2.73 16.41 -2.27
N LEU A 163 -3.26 15.20 -2.21
CA LEU A 163 -2.54 14.01 -1.73
C LEU A 163 -1.33 13.71 -2.62
N GLN A 164 -1.46 13.85 -3.94
CA GLN A 164 -0.34 13.70 -4.87
C GLN A 164 0.76 14.74 -4.59
N CYS A 165 0.41 16.00 -4.38
CA CYS A 165 1.38 17.05 -4.03
C CYS A 165 2.08 16.73 -2.70
N TYR A 166 1.35 16.31 -1.66
CA TYR A 166 1.93 15.89 -0.39
C TYR A 166 2.90 14.72 -0.55
N HIS A 167 2.51 13.73 -1.34
CA HIS A 167 3.33 12.55 -1.60
C HIS A 167 4.62 12.94 -2.32
N ASN A 168 4.51 13.56 -3.48
CA ASN A 168 5.65 13.92 -4.32
C ASN A 168 6.62 14.89 -3.63
N ALA A 169 6.11 15.90 -2.92
CA ALA A 169 6.97 16.86 -2.24
C ALA A 169 7.73 16.25 -1.05
N LYS A 170 7.10 15.36 -0.27
CA LYS A 170 7.78 14.64 0.81
C LYS A 170 8.84 13.68 0.28
N GLU A 171 8.49 12.91 -0.75
CA GLU A 171 9.44 11.98 -1.37
C GLU A 171 10.64 12.73 -1.96
N ALA A 172 10.42 13.88 -2.60
CA ALA A 172 11.49 14.72 -3.14
C ALA A 172 12.51 15.11 -2.06
N ILE A 173 12.02 15.56 -0.90
CA ILE A 173 12.91 15.95 0.20
C ILE A 173 13.67 14.76 0.79
N LEU A 174 13.00 13.62 0.97
CA LEU A 174 13.65 12.41 1.49
C LEU A 174 14.66 11.82 0.51
N GLU A 175 14.43 11.98 -0.80
CA GLU A 175 15.31 11.44 -1.83
C GLU A 175 16.66 12.17 -1.92
N ILE A 176 16.73 13.43 -1.49
CA ILE A 176 17.98 14.23 -1.48
C ILE A 176 19.12 13.49 -0.76
N SER A 177 18.80 12.84 0.35
CA SER A 177 19.77 12.13 1.21
C SER A 177 19.65 10.61 1.18
N HIS A 178 18.75 10.04 0.39
CA HIS A 178 18.55 8.59 0.29
C HIS A 178 19.72 7.91 -0.42
N GLY A 179 20.29 6.85 0.18
CA GLY A 179 21.51 6.23 -0.34
C GLY A 179 22.65 7.25 -0.45
N ASN A 180 23.18 7.44 -1.65
CA ASN A 180 24.12 8.54 -1.91
C ASN A 180 23.38 9.88 -2.01
N PRO A 181 23.73 10.90 -1.23
CA PRO A 181 23.15 12.24 -1.37
C PRO A 181 23.32 12.76 -2.79
N GLY A 182 22.44 13.66 -3.21
CA GLY A 182 22.54 14.25 -4.54
C GLY A 182 21.36 15.15 -4.89
N PRO A 183 21.41 15.80 -6.06
CA PRO A 183 20.39 16.75 -6.47
C PRO A 183 19.07 16.05 -6.81
N VAL A 184 17.97 16.70 -6.44
CA VAL A 184 16.60 16.30 -6.75
C VAL A 184 15.86 17.49 -7.35
N GLN A 185 15.07 17.26 -8.40
CA GLN A 185 14.21 18.27 -8.97
C GLN A 185 12.79 18.16 -8.39
N LEU A 186 12.26 19.28 -7.94
CA LEU A 186 10.87 19.49 -7.55
C LEU A 186 10.24 20.55 -8.45
N ASN A 187 9.50 20.11 -9.45
CA ASN A 187 8.84 21.00 -10.40
C ASN A 187 7.44 21.36 -9.91
N ILE A 188 7.10 22.64 -9.87
CA ILE A 188 5.81 23.14 -9.40
C ILE A 188 5.06 23.76 -10.57
N ARG A 189 3.89 23.22 -10.90
CA ARG A 189 3.00 23.77 -11.92
C ARG A 189 2.27 24.97 -11.37
N ILE A 190 2.50 26.13 -11.97
CA ILE A 190 1.90 27.41 -11.57
C ILE A 190 0.71 27.74 -12.47
N ASN A 191 -0.41 28.07 -11.84
CA ASN A 191 -1.54 28.64 -12.55
C ASN A 191 -1.33 30.16 -12.71
N ASP A 192 -1.06 30.61 -13.92
CA ASP A 192 -0.75 32.00 -14.21
C ASP A 192 -1.86 32.98 -13.79
N SER A 193 -3.13 32.55 -13.86
CA SER A 193 -4.26 33.40 -13.45
C SER A 193 -4.28 33.70 -11.95
N LEU A 194 -3.54 32.91 -11.16
CA LEU A 194 -3.44 33.06 -9.70
C LEU A 194 -2.07 33.58 -9.25
N GLN A 195 -1.15 33.84 -10.19
CA GLN A 195 0.26 34.13 -9.90
C GLN A 195 0.46 35.36 -9.02
N GLY A 196 -0.34 36.41 -9.18
CA GLY A 196 -0.26 37.64 -8.39
C GLY A 196 -1.21 37.69 -7.19
N GLN A 197 -1.81 36.57 -6.81
CA GLN A 197 -2.75 36.52 -5.70
C GLN A 197 -2.07 35.97 -4.43
N PHE A 198 -2.06 36.82 -3.40
CA PHE A 198 -1.45 36.52 -2.10
C PHE A 198 -2.44 36.84 -0.99
N GLU A 199 -2.35 36.12 0.13
CA GLU A 199 -3.21 36.30 1.30
C GLU A 199 -2.46 35.99 2.60
N GLU A 200 -2.92 36.58 3.70
CA GLU A 200 -2.42 36.20 5.03
C GLU A 200 -2.98 34.87 5.46
N VAL A 201 -2.18 33.83 5.31
CA VAL A 201 -2.58 32.44 5.66
C VAL A 201 -1.50 31.73 6.47
N GLU A 202 -1.93 30.73 7.19
CA GLU A 202 -1.01 29.75 7.77
C GLU A 202 -0.58 28.75 6.68
N LEU A 203 0.68 28.31 6.75
CA LEU A 203 1.14 27.22 5.89
C LEU A 203 0.42 25.92 6.26
N PRO A 204 0.12 25.06 5.28
CA PRO A 204 -0.53 23.79 5.56
C PRO A 204 0.34 22.91 6.45
N VAL A 205 -0.29 22.24 7.42
CA VAL A 205 0.41 21.27 8.25
C VAL A 205 0.61 20.01 7.43
N VAL A 206 1.85 19.73 7.07
CA VAL A 206 2.22 18.52 6.36
C VAL A 206 2.74 17.49 7.38
N ARG A 207 2.23 16.26 7.34
CA ARG A 207 2.69 15.20 8.23
C ARG A 207 4.18 14.96 8.02
N SER A 208 4.95 15.00 9.11
CA SER A 208 6.38 14.75 9.11
C SER A 208 6.67 13.28 8.80
N LEU A 209 7.74 13.05 8.04
CA LEU A 209 8.22 11.74 7.69
C LEU A 209 9.74 11.71 7.88
N LYS A 210 10.24 10.70 8.58
CA LYS A 210 11.69 10.55 8.82
C LYS A 210 12.16 9.17 8.38
N ARG A 211 13.30 9.13 7.69
CA ARG A 211 14.02 7.89 7.40
C ARG A 211 15.09 7.70 8.47
N TYR A 212 15.21 6.48 8.94
CA TYR A 212 16.22 6.02 9.90
C TYR A 212 17.08 4.94 9.27
N MET A 213 18.37 5.13 9.31
CA MET A 213 19.35 4.13 8.91
C MET A 213 19.63 3.17 10.07
N ALA A 214 20.22 2.02 9.77
CA ALA A 214 20.58 1.02 10.78
C ALA A 214 21.45 1.57 11.94
N TRP A 215 22.28 2.57 11.67
CA TRP A 215 23.21 3.20 12.63
C TRP A 215 22.66 4.42 13.37
N ASP A 216 21.46 4.92 13.01
CA ASP A 216 20.85 6.06 13.67
C ASP A 216 20.36 5.70 15.09
N GLU A 217 20.15 6.73 15.92
CA GLU A 217 19.36 6.60 17.14
C GLU A 217 17.87 6.52 16.78
N TRP A 218 17.22 5.44 17.21
CA TRP A 218 15.82 5.18 16.89
C TRP A 218 14.88 5.62 18.00
N PRO A 219 13.63 6.01 17.69
CA PRO A 219 12.66 6.49 18.66
C PRO A 219 11.97 5.33 19.41
N SER A 220 12.73 4.42 20.00
CA SER A 220 12.23 3.21 20.67
C SER A 220 11.22 3.53 21.78
N SER A 221 11.41 4.67 22.48
CA SER A 221 10.48 5.12 23.53
C SER A 221 9.09 5.49 23.05
N GLU A 222 8.93 5.78 21.76
CA GLU A 222 7.62 6.11 21.18
C GLU A 222 6.68 4.90 21.08
N MET A 223 7.17 3.68 21.27
CA MET A 223 6.38 2.44 21.23
C MET A 223 5.92 1.97 22.60
N ALA A 224 6.45 2.51 23.68
CA ALA A 224 6.11 2.10 25.03
C ALA A 224 4.58 2.15 25.23
N ASP A 225 4.01 1.06 25.73
CA ASP A 225 2.60 0.88 26.07
C ASP A 225 1.59 0.99 24.92
N LYS A 226 2.04 1.15 23.66
CA LYS A 226 1.15 1.23 22.50
C LYS A 226 0.63 -0.14 22.07
N LYS A 227 -0.63 -0.16 21.58
CA LYS A 227 -1.17 -1.28 20.78
C LYS A 227 -0.52 -1.28 19.40
N VAL A 228 0.38 -2.24 19.16
CA VAL A 228 1.16 -2.34 17.92
C VAL A 228 0.56 -3.39 16.99
N LEU A 229 0.13 -2.98 15.80
CA LEU A 229 -0.25 -3.89 14.73
C LEU A 229 0.91 -4.03 13.74
N ILE A 230 1.43 -5.24 13.59
CA ILE A 230 2.39 -5.56 12.55
C ILE A 230 1.63 -6.22 11.40
N VAL A 231 1.73 -5.67 10.19
CA VAL A 231 1.14 -6.26 8.99
C VAL A 231 2.25 -6.78 8.09
N ILE A 232 2.25 -8.08 7.87
CA ILE A 232 3.17 -8.74 6.95
C ILE A 232 2.46 -8.95 5.63
N GLY A 233 2.93 -8.27 4.57
CA GLY A 233 2.48 -8.54 3.21
C GLY A 233 3.13 -9.80 2.64
N GLU A 234 3.17 -9.90 1.30
CA GLU A 234 3.90 -10.98 0.63
C GLU A 234 5.35 -11.01 1.10
N HIS A 235 5.80 -12.18 1.56
CA HIS A 235 7.13 -12.38 2.10
C HIS A 235 7.64 -13.78 1.77
N ARG A 236 8.95 -13.93 1.60
CA ARG A 236 9.57 -15.26 1.54
C ARG A 236 9.41 -15.95 2.89
N PRO A 237 9.48 -17.30 2.96
CA PRO A 237 9.50 -18.00 4.24
C PRO A 237 10.54 -17.42 5.18
N PHE A 238 10.12 -17.13 6.42
CA PHE A 238 10.99 -16.53 7.43
C PHE A 238 12.16 -17.46 7.77
N THR A 239 13.35 -16.90 7.80
CA THR A 239 14.51 -17.59 8.39
C THR A 239 14.32 -17.72 9.89
N LYS A 240 15.02 -18.69 10.52
CA LYS A 240 14.96 -18.88 11.96
C LYS A 240 15.33 -17.62 12.75
N ARG A 241 16.26 -16.79 12.23
CA ARG A 241 16.64 -15.52 12.85
C ARG A 241 15.52 -14.51 12.81
N GLN A 242 14.90 -14.34 11.64
CA GLN A 242 13.75 -13.44 11.47
C GLN A 242 12.58 -13.84 12.39
N GLN A 243 12.28 -15.16 12.45
CA GLN A 243 11.24 -15.70 13.32
C GLN A 243 11.51 -15.33 14.79
N ILE A 244 12.71 -15.62 15.29
CA ILE A 244 13.10 -15.35 16.68
C ILE A 244 13.07 -13.84 16.97
N ALA A 245 13.56 -13.01 16.06
CA ALA A 245 13.61 -11.57 16.24
C ALA A 245 12.20 -10.98 16.40
N LEU A 246 11.26 -11.38 15.53
CA LEU A 246 9.88 -10.91 15.59
C LEU A 246 9.14 -11.46 16.82
N ASP A 247 9.34 -12.73 17.17
CA ASP A 247 8.75 -13.33 18.38
C ASP A 247 9.23 -12.62 19.65
N ASN A 248 10.53 -12.32 19.76
CA ASN A 248 11.09 -11.56 20.89
C ASN A 248 10.54 -10.13 20.97
N PHE A 249 10.37 -9.48 19.83
CA PHE A 249 9.72 -8.17 19.77
C PHE A 249 8.29 -8.25 20.31
N CYS A 250 7.51 -9.21 19.86
CA CYS A 250 6.12 -9.38 20.32
C CYS A 250 6.04 -9.75 21.80
N ASN A 251 7.00 -10.53 22.32
CA ASN A 251 7.09 -10.82 23.76
C ASN A 251 7.32 -9.56 24.61
N SER A 252 8.03 -8.58 24.07
CA SER A 252 8.42 -7.36 24.81
C SER A 252 7.45 -6.18 24.60
N HIS A 253 6.54 -6.28 23.63
CA HIS A 253 5.60 -5.22 23.29
C HIS A 253 4.17 -5.74 23.23
N ASN A 254 3.18 -4.84 23.44
CA ASN A 254 1.77 -5.18 23.28
C ASN A 254 1.41 -5.24 21.79
N ALA A 255 1.88 -6.28 21.12
CA ALA A 255 1.86 -6.43 19.66
C ALA A 255 1.05 -7.63 19.20
N VAL A 256 0.47 -7.50 18.01
CA VAL A 256 -0.14 -8.57 17.23
C VAL A 256 0.38 -8.53 15.80
N VAL A 257 0.59 -9.69 15.20
CA VAL A 257 1.07 -9.84 13.82
C VAL A 257 -0.09 -10.32 12.95
N TYR A 258 -0.60 -9.43 12.12
CA TYR A 258 -1.58 -9.78 11.09
C TYR A 258 -0.88 -10.44 9.92
N VAL A 259 -1.30 -11.66 9.62
CA VAL A 259 -0.78 -12.47 8.52
C VAL A 259 -1.91 -12.92 7.60
N ASN A 260 -1.57 -13.17 6.35
CA ASN A 260 -2.37 -13.96 5.42
C ASN A 260 -1.53 -15.09 4.83
N HIS A 261 -2.05 -15.83 3.87
CA HIS A 261 -1.34 -16.97 3.28
C HIS A 261 -0.01 -16.59 2.60
N LEU A 262 0.16 -15.33 2.17
CA LEU A 262 1.37 -14.85 1.48
C LEU A 262 2.45 -14.35 2.45
N SER A 263 2.13 -14.22 3.73
CA SER A 263 3.04 -13.67 4.74
C SER A 263 4.15 -14.64 5.15
N ASN A 264 3.93 -15.94 5.00
CA ASN A 264 4.90 -17.01 5.31
C ASN A 264 5.56 -16.88 6.70
N TYR A 265 4.80 -16.41 7.70
CA TYR A 265 5.21 -16.26 9.10
C TYR A 265 4.23 -16.98 10.03
N SER A 266 4.77 -17.66 11.04
CA SER A 266 4.03 -18.49 11.98
C SER A 266 4.55 -18.33 13.41
N GLY A 267 4.46 -17.12 13.97
CA GLY A 267 4.86 -16.85 15.37
C GLY A 267 3.70 -16.97 16.34
N THR A 268 4.02 -16.99 17.64
CA THR A 268 3.04 -17.12 18.73
C THR A 268 1.95 -16.05 18.70
N TYR A 269 2.29 -14.84 18.29
CA TYR A 269 1.37 -13.68 18.25
C TYR A 269 0.86 -13.38 16.85
N SER A 270 1.01 -14.34 15.91
CA SER A 270 0.43 -14.23 14.57
C SER A 270 -1.06 -14.52 14.58
N ILE A 271 -1.80 -13.81 13.77
CA ILE A 271 -3.23 -14.02 13.59
C ILE A 271 -3.62 -13.87 12.12
N GLN A 272 -4.25 -14.91 11.60
CA GLN A 272 -4.88 -14.88 10.30
C GLN A 272 -6.34 -14.44 10.49
N ALA A 273 -6.61 -13.18 10.27
CA ALA A 273 -7.90 -12.57 10.61
C ALA A 273 -8.59 -11.90 9.42
N ASN A 274 -8.32 -12.37 8.19
CA ASN A 274 -8.90 -11.80 6.96
C ASN A 274 -10.44 -11.80 7.03
N MET A 275 -11.04 -12.90 7.52
CA MET A 275 -12.49 -13.00 7.67
C MET A 275 -13.02 -12.02 8.71
N LEU A 276 -12.37 -11.92 9.86
CA LEU A 276 -12.73 -10.97 10.94
C LEU A 276 -12.72 -9.53 10.43
N VAL A 277 -11.68 -9.15 9.69
CA VAL A 277 -11.56 -7.80 9.12
C VAL A 277 -12.66 -7.56 8.09
N SER A 278 -12.92 -8.52 7.21
CA SER A 278 -13.97 -8.44 6.18
C SER A 278 -15.37 -8.29 6.78
N CYS A 279 -15.60 -8.84 7.97
CA CYS A 279 -16.87 -8.74 8.73
C CYS A 279 -16.96 -7.48 9.60
N GLY A 280 -16.00 -6.55 9.51
CA GLY A 280 -16.02 -5.29 10.24
C GLY A 280 -15.46 -5.34 11.66
N GLY A 281 -14.85 -6.46 12.07
CA GLY A 281 -14.25 -6.64 13.40
C GLY A 281 -13.12 -5.67 13.70
N PHE A 282 -12.40 -5.22 12.68
CA PHE A 282 -11.28 -4.28 12.82
C PHE A 282 -11.67 -2.96 13.50
N SER A 283 -12.94 -2.54 13.39
CA SER A 283 -13.43 -1.33 14.05
C SER A 283 -13.27 -1.33 15.58
N LYS A 284 -13.16 -2.53 16.19
CA LYS A 284 -12.96 -2.74 17.63
C LYS A 284 -11.49 -2.93 18.03
N LEU A 285 -10.61 -3.09 17.04
CA LEU A 285 -9.23 -3.53 17.20
C LEU A 285 -8.22 -2.49 16.67
N LYS A 286 -8.52 -1.21 16.87
CA LYS A 286 -7.70 -0.12 16.34
C LYS A 286 -6.31 -0.11 16.98
N PRO A 287 -5.23 -0.14 16.17
CA PRO A 287 -3.87 0.06 16.65
C PRO A 287 -3.59 1.53 16.97
N GLU A 288 -2.58 1.77 17.78
CA GLU A 288 -1.98 3.09 18.00
C GLU A 288 -0.72 3.26 17.14
N LEU A 289 -0.05 2.13 16.83
CA LEU A 289 1.09 2.06 15.91
C LEU A 289 0.88 0.93 14.90
N LEU A 290 1.03 1.24 13.63
CA LEU A 290 1.09 0.28 12.53
C LEU A 290 2.55 0.11 12.10
N ILE A 291 3.04 -1.13 12.02
CA ILE A 291 4.32 -1.48 11.41
C ILE A 291 4.05 -2.34 10.19
N THR A 292 4.67 -2.05 9.06
CA THR A 292 4.56 -2.87 7.84
C THR A 292 5.90 -3.40 7.40
N ILE A 293 5.93 -4.68 7.02
CA ILE A 293 7.04 -5.37 6.39
C ILE A 293 6.56 -6.18 5.18
N GLY A 294 7.46 -6.54 4.29
CA GLY A 294 7.13 -7.28 3.07
C GLY A 294 6.43 -6.45 2.00
N GLY A 295 5.84 -7.14 1.03
CA GLY A 295 5.16 -6.57 -0.12
C GLY A 295 3.68 -6.26 0.10
N GLN A 296 2.88 -6.41 -0.96
CA GLN A 296 1.43 -6.23 -0.89
C GLN A 296 0.77 -7.41 -0.17
N THR A 297 -0.31 -7.13 0.56
CA THR A 297 -1.11 -8.20 1.21
C THR A 297 -2.02 -8.94 0.22
N GLY A 298 -2.35 -8.33 -0.92
CA GLY A 298 -3.40 -8.82 -1.82
C GLY A 298 -4.81 -8.80 -1.21
N ASP A 299 -4.98 -8.22 -0.02
CA ASP A 299 -6.24 -8.19 0.75
C ASP A 299 -6.83 -6.78 0.79
N TYR A 300 -7.90 -6.58 0.05
CA TYR A 300 -8.62 -5.31 0.01
C TYR A 300 -9.30 -4.95 1.34
N SER A 301 -9.66 -5.94 2.16
CA SER A 301 -10.34 -5.68 3.44
C SER A 301 -9.42 -5.01 4.43
N ILE A 302 -8.21 -5.54 4.63
CA ILE A 302 -7.23 -4.92 5.52
C ILE A 302 -6.72 -3.58 4.94
N TYR A 303 -6.53 -3.49 3.61
CA TYR A 303 -6.17 -2.23 2.96
C TYR A 303 -7.20 -1.13 3.27
N GLY A 304 -8.49 -1.42 3.06
CA GLY A 304 -9.58 -0.48 3.33
C GLY A 304 -9.68 -0.10 4.81
N ALA A 305 -9.53 -1.08 5.70
CA ALA A 305 -9.55 -0.88 7.14
C ALA A 305 -8.42 0.06 7.60
N LEU A 306 -7.18 -0.19 7.15
CA LEU A 306 -6.01 0.63 7.50
C LEU A 306 -6.07 2.03 6.89
N LYS A 307 -6.51 2.16 5.63
CA LYS A 307 -6.66 3.45 4.97
C LYS A 307 -7.62 4.38 5.71
N ASN A 308 -8.69 3.82 6.29
CA ASN A 308 -9.73 4.57 6.99
C ASN A 308 -9.42 4.84 8.47
N LEU A 309 -8.31 4.38 9.01
CA LEU A 309 -7.88 4.72 10.37
C LEU A 309 -7.53 6.20 10.49
N ASN A 310 -7.81 6.77 11.67
CA ASN A 310 -7.37 8.11 12.04
C ASN A 310 -6.53 8.05 13.32
N GLY A 311 -5.53 8.94 13.43
CA GLY A 311 -4.71 9.08 14.62
C GLY A 311 -3.71 7.93 14.84
N VAL A 312 -3.41 7.12 13.82
CA VAL A 312 -2.41 6.05 13.88
C VAL A 312 -1.10 6.50 13.24
N GLU A 313 0.02 6.18 13.87
CA GLU A 313 1.32 6.27 13.24
C GLU A 313 1.59 5.04 12.38
N HIS A 314 2.28 5.21 11.26
CA HIS A 314 2.71 4.11 10.41
C HIS A 314 4.23 4.13 10.23
N TRP A 315 4.87 3.02 10.57
CA TRP A 315 6.29 2.76 10.39
C TRP A 315 6.47 1.68 9.34
N ARG A 316 7.30 1.93 8.34
CA ARG A 316 7.68 0.94 7.33
C ARG A 316 9.09 0.46 7.60
N VAL A 317 9.30 -0.85 7.62
CA VAL A 317 10.62 -1.47 7.70
C VAL A 317 10.92 -2.15 6.38
N ALA A 318 11.97 -1.74 5.70
CA ALA A 318 12.39 -2.32 4.43
C ALA A 318 13.85 -1.98 4.11
N GLU A 319 14.58 -2.95 3.55
CA GLU A 319 15.99 -2.79 3.20
C GLU A 319 16.24 -1.70 2.14
N ASP A 320 15.26 -1.48 1.26
CA ASP A 320 15.34 -0.47 0.21
C ASP A 320 15.12 0.97 0.68
N GLY A 321 14.65 1.17 1.91
CA GLY A 321 14.31 2.49 2.46
C GLY A 321 13.32 3.30 1.61
N ALA A 322 12.61 2.67 0.68
CA ALA A 322 11.73 3.33 -0.27
C ALA A 322 10.54 4.01 0.43
N PHE A 323 10.14 5.14 -0.12
CA PHE A 323 8.92 5.84 0.30
C PHE A 323 7.69 5.12 -0.27
N VAL A 324 7.01 4.35 0.57
CA VAL A 324 5.78 3.64 0.23
C VAL A 324 4.70 3.96 1.27
N ASP A 325 3.82 4.91 0.97
CA ASP A 325 2.75 5.36 1.88
C ASP A 325 1.38 4.83 1.43
N THR A 326 1.25 3.51 1.38
CA THR A 326 0.06 2.79 0.89
C THR A 326 -1.24 3.26 1.57
N TYR A 327 -1.18 3.57 2.86
CA TYR A 327 -2.36 3.93 3.65
C TYR A 327 -2.50 5.43 3.88
N GLY A 328 -1.60 6.25 3.37
CA GLY A 328 -1.60 7.69 3.59
C GLY A 328 -1.25 8.10 5.04
N LYS A 329 -0.48 7.28 5.79
CA LYS A 329 -0.21 7.47 7.23
C LYS A 329 1.24 7.34 7.63
N LEU A 330 2.13 7.11 6.67
CA LEU A 330 3.55 6.87 6.92
C LEU A 330 4.19 8.05 7.64
N THR A 331 4.88 7.76 8.75
CA THR A 331 5.62 8.73 9.57
C THR A 331 7.10 8.40 9.67
N LYS A 332 7.46 7.11 9.61
CA LYS A 332 8.85 6.68 9.70
C LYS A 332 9.16 5.54 8.74
N ILE A 333 10.35 5.57 8.16
CA ILE A 333 10.94 4.50 7.35
C ILE A 333 12.19 4.04 8.05
N PHE A 334 12.32 2.72 8.26
CA PHE A 334 13.54 2.11 8.78
C PHE A 334 14.21 1.34 7.65
N GLU A 335 15.33 1.89 7.16
CA GLU A 335 16.13 1.31 6.08
C GLU A 335 17.08 0.27 6.65
N CYS A 336 16.58 -0.94 6.83
CA CYS A 336 17.32 -2.08 7.37
C CYS A 336 16.54 -3.39 7.12
N PRO A 337 17.23 -4.55 7.24
CA PRO A 337 16.54 -5.84 7.30
C PRO A 337 15.55 -5.91 8.47
N ASP A 338 14.43 -6.60 8.26
CA ASP A 338 13.35 -6.72 9.25
C ASP A 338 13.83 -7.32 10.58
N TYR A 339 14.62 -8.41 10.54
CA TYR A 339 15.18 -9.00 11.76
C TYR A 339 16.01 -8.01 12.57
N PHE A 340 16.77 -7.15 11.89
CA PHE A 340 17.61 -6.16 12.56
C PHE A 340 16.76 -5.10 13.27
N PHE A 341 15.66 -4.68 12.64
CA PHE A 341 14.70 -3.78 13.27
C PHE A 341 14.15 -4.37 14.56
N PHE A 342 13.63 -5.59 14.50
CA PHE A 342 13.00 -6.24 15.64
C PHE A 342 14.02 -6.57 16.75
N GLU A 343 15.24 -7.03 16.41
CA GLU A 343 16.32 -7.25 17.39
C GLU A 343 16.74 -5.95 18.10
N LYS A 344 16.86 -4.84 17.35
CA LYS A 344 17.34 -3.57 17.91
C LYS A 344 16.31 -2.92 18.85
N ILE A 345 15.01 -3.15 18.62
CA ILE A 345 13.95 -2.51 19.39
C ILE A 345 13.43 -3.40 20.52
N ALA A 346 13.53 -4.72 20.40
CA ALA A 346 13.12 -5.62 21.47
C ALA A 346 13.82 -5.26 22.81
N VAL A 347 13.04 -5.27 23.89
CA VAL A 347 13.52 -5.00 25.25
C VAL A 347 13.41 -6.26 26.12
N ASN A 348 14.19 -6.35 27.19
CA ASN A 348 14.20 -7.51 28.08
C ASN A 348 13.05 -7.46 29.14
N THR A 349 11.86 -7.05 28.73
CA THR A 349 10.67 -7.00 29.57
C THR A 349 9.52 -7.68 28.87
N ASN A 350 8.67 -8.41 29.59
CA ASN A 350 7.48 -9.01 29.04
C ASN A 350 6.32 -8.00 29.00
N SER A 351 5.59 -7.99 27.91
CA SER A 351 4.35 -7.22 27.78
C SER A 351 3.13 -7.98 28.32
N THR A 352 2.02 -7.27 28.47
CA THR A 352 0.71 -7.84 28.88
C THR A 352 0.01 -8.63 27.78
N HIS A 353 0.39 -8.47 26.52
CA HIS A 353 -0.19 -9.09 25.31
C HIS A 353 -1.70 -8.88 25.15
N SER A 354 -2.28 -7.91 25.85
CA SER A 354 -3.74 -7.69 25.85
C SER A 354 -4.29 -7.41 24.45
N TYR A 355 -3.50 -6.79 23.58
CA TYR A 355 -3.93 -6.49 22.21
C TYR A 355 -4.02 -7.76 21.35
N TYR A 356 -3.09 -8.72 21.51
CA TYR A 356 -3.20 -10.03 20.87
C TYR A 356 -4.42 -10.80 21.39
N GLU A 357 -4.68 -10.77 22.70
CA GLU A 357 -5.84 -11.44 23.31
C GLU A 357 -7.17 -10.85 22.79
N GLU A 358 -7.25 -9.53 22.61
CA GLU A 358 -8.42 -8.87 21.99
C GLU A 358 -8.66 -9.41 20.56
N TRP A 359 -7.61 -9.52 19.76
CA TRP A 359 -7.67 -10.05 18.39
C TRP A 359 -8.08 -11.53 18.38
N SER A 360 -7.43 -12.36 19.18
CA SER A 360 -7.69 -13.80 19.27
C SER A 360 -9.13 -14.07 19.70
N THR A 361 -9.56 -13.45 20.80
CA THR A 361 -10.92 -13.61 21.32
C THR A 361 -11.98 -13.26 20.28
N LEU A 362 -11.75 -12.19 19.50
CA LEU A 362 -12.72 -11.78 18.49
C LEU A 362 -12.65 -12.67 17.25
N ASN A 363 -11.45 -13.14 16.85
CA ASN A 363 -11.27 -14.05 15.73
C ASN A 363 -11.87 -15.44 15.98
N ASP A 364 -11.85 -15.90 17.23
CA ASP A 364 -12.46 -17.17 17.65
C ASP A 364 -13.99 -17.19 17.54
N THR A 365 -14.60 -16.01 17.36
CA THR A 365 -16.07 -15.92 17.12
C THR A 365 -16.47 -16.24 15.68
N ILE A 366 -15.51 -16.40 14.76
CA ILE A 366 -15.80 -16.67 13.34
C ILE A 366 -16.37 -18.10 13.18
N ASN A 367 -17.55 -18.17 12.59
CA ASN A 367 -18.18 -19.43 12.23
C ASN A 367 -17.74 -19.85 10.82
N TYR A 368 -16.96 -20.91 10.74
CA TYR A 368 -16.51 -21.49 9.45
C TYR A 368 -17.51 -22.50 8.88
N ASP A 369 -18.46 -23.00 9.67
CA ASP A 369 -19.48 -23.96 9.25
C ASP A 369 -20.76 -23.23 8.80
N VAL A 370 -20.70 -22.61 7.64
CA VAL A 370 -21.81 -21.91 7.00
C VAL A 370 -22.23 -22.68 5.76
N GLU A 371 -23.53 -22.85 5.54
CA GLU A 371 -24.02 -23.46 4.31
C GLU A 371 -23.78 -22.54 3.11
N LEU A 372 -23.01 -23.02 2.13
CA LEU A 372 -22.60 -22.28 0.96
C LEU A 372 -23.07 -22.96 -0.33
N PRO A 373 -23.44 -22.21 -1.40
CA PRO A 373 -23.59 -22.78 -2.73
C PRO A 373 -22.27 -23.35 -3.26
N LEU A 374 -22.31 -24.16 -4.30
CA LEU A 374 -21.10 -24.67 -4.96
C LEU A 374 -20.32 -23.49 -5.56
N SER A 375 -19.16 -23.19 -5.01
CA SER A 375 -18.35 -22.02 -5.30
C SER A 375 -16.91 -22.25 -4.89
N ASN A 376 -16.00 -21.34 -5.26
CA ASN A 376 -14.62 -21.36 -4.78
C ASN A 376 -14.57 -21.37 -3.23
N LEU A 377 -15.44 -20.55 -2.61
CA LEU A 377 -15.51 -20.49 -1.15
C LEU A 377 -15.94 -21.81 -0.52
N TYR A 378 -16.90 -22.53 -1.15
CA TYR A 378 -17.30 -23.87 -0.74
C TYR A 378 -16.12 -24.85 -0.87
N VAL A 379 -15.40 -24.82 -1.99
CA VAL A 379 -14.22 -25.69 -2.20
C VAL A 379 -13.16 -25.41 -1.14
N ALA A 380 -12.87 -24.14 -0.85
CA ALA A 380 -11.95 -23.76 0.22
C ALA A 380 -12.40 -24.30 1.58
N GLN A 381 -13.68 -24.16 1.93
CA GLN A 381 -14.27 -24.71 3.17
C GLN A 381 -14.09 -26.22 3.29
N GLN A 382 -14.25 -26.98 2.20
CA GLN A 382 -14.11 -28.43 2.22
C GLN A 382 -12.66 -28.91 2.24
N MET A 383 -11.73 -28.08 1.80
CA MET A 383 -10.34 -28.46 1.59
C MET A 383 -9.36 -27.93 2.64
N TYR A 384 -9.60 -26.77 3.27
CA TYR A 384 -8.56 -26.07 4.05
C TYR A 384 -7.90 -26.92 5.14
N GLN A 385 -8.65 -27.84 5.80
CA GLN A 385 -8.10 -28.75 6.79
C GLN A 385 -7.50 -30.05 6.20
N LYS A 386 -7.70 -30.28 4.90
CA LYS A 386 -7.25 -31.50 4.21
C LYS A 386 -6.02 -31.25 3.33
N VAL A 387 -5.64 -29.98 3.17
CA VAL A 387 -4.39 -29.63 2.47
C VAL A 387 -3.22 -30.18 3.29
N PRO A 388 -2.27 -30.90 2.67
CA PRO A 388 -1.13 -31.47 3.37
C PRO A 388 -0.23 -30.41 4.00
N LYS A 389 0.38 -30.76 5.13
CA LYS A 389 1.42 -29.94 5.75
C LYS A 389 2.65 -29.82 4.84
N ASN A 390 3.43 -28.75 5.03
CA ASN A 390 4.68 -28.45 4.32
C ASN A 390 4.53 -28.29 2.80
N CYS A 391 3.31 -28.28 2.26
CA CYS A 391 3.10 -28.07 0.84
C CYS A 391 3.28 -26.58 0.43
N ILE A 392 3.32 -26.35 -0.87
CA ILE A 392 3.31 -25.01 -1.47
C ILE A 392 1.91 -24.75 -2.01
N MET A 393 1.37 -23.56 -1.72
CA MET A 393 0.09 -23.11 -2.29
C MET A 393 0.27 -21.77 -3.00
N ASN A 394 -0.03 -21.76 -4.28
CA ASN A 394 -0.10 -20.55 -5.07
C ASN A 394 -1.56 -20.12 -5.25
N PHE A 395 -1.83 -18.84 -5.15
CA PHE A 395 -3.16 -18.28 -5.30
C PHE A 395 -3.17 -17.26 -6.45
N ALA A 396 -3.98 -17.50 -7.46
CA ALA A 396 -4.31 -16.43 -8.39
C ALA A 396 -4.97 -15.28 -7.63
N ILE A 397 -4.77 -14.05 -8.10
CA ILE A 397 -5.30 -12.85 -7.45
C ILE A 397 -6.84 -12.85 -7.37
N LEU A 398 -7.37 -11.89 -6.62
CA LEU A 398 -8.80 -11.61 -6.48
C LEU A 398 -9.57 -12.78 -5.82
N ASN A 399 -10.56 -13.35 -6.49
CA ASN A 399 -11.48 -14.30 -5.87
C ASN A 399 -10.80 -15.57 -5.35
N SER A 400 -9.75 -16.06 -6.03
CA SER A 400 -8.99 -17.23 -5.57
C SER A 400 -8.29 -16.96 -4.24
N LEU A 401 -7.48 -15.91 -4.16
CA LEU A 401 -6.80 -15.53 -2.92
C LEU A 401 -7.80 -15.15 -1.82
N ARG A 402 -8.85 -14.37 -2.15
CA ARG A 402 -9.87 -13.91 -1.19
C ARG A 402 -10.57 -15.07 -0.50
N CYS A 403 -11.13 -16.01 -1.27
CA CYS A 403 -11.91 -17.12 -0.72
C CYS A 403 -11.08 -18.01 0.19
N TRP A 404 -9.84 -18.27 -0.19
CA TRP A 404 -8.94 -19.11 0.61
C TRP A 404 -8.40 -18.36 1.83
N SER A 405 -8.16 -17.05 1.76
CA SER A 405 -7.72 -16.24 2.90
C SER A 405 -8.75 -16.18 4.04
N TYR A 406 -10.00 -16.56 3.79
CA TYR A 406 -11.01 -16.63 4.84
C TYR A 406 -10.87 -17.86 5.75
N PHE A 407 -10.13 -18.88 5.34
CA PHE A 407 -9.92 -20.09 6.11
C PHE A 407 -8.47 -20.22 6.57
N PRO A 408 -8.22 -20.63 7.83
CA PRO A 408 -6.87 -20.81 8.33
C PRO A 408 -6.24 -22.08 7.72
N LEU A 409 -5.09 -21.92 7.07
CA LEU A 409 -4.27 -23.05 6.63
C LEU A 409 -3.26 -23.43 7.71
N ASP A 410 -2.72 -24.65 7.62
CA ASP A 410 -1.62 -25.08 8.49
C ASP A 410 -0.41 -24.15 8.30
N GLN A 411 0.20 -23.74 9.40
CA GLN A 411 1.31 -22.77 9.41
C GLN A 411 2.59 -23.26 8.71
N SER A 412 2.69 -24.55 8.40
CA SER A 412 3.81 -25.10 7.63
C SER A 412 3.67 -24.91 6.12
N ILE A 413 2.50 -24.47 5.65
CA ILE A 413 2.21 -24.26 4.23
C ILE A 413 2.84 -22.94 3.78
N GLN A 414 3.58 -22.99 2.67
CA GLN A 414 4.16 -21.81 2.05
C GLN A 414 3.22 -21.25 0.99
N GLY A 415 2.85 -19.99 1.12
CA GLY A 415 1.91 -19.33 0.22
C GLY A 415 2.55 -18.30 -0.70
N TYR A 416 2.15 -18.27 -1.97
CA TYR A 416 2.61 -17.34 -2.99
C TYR A 416 1.45 -16.85 -3.86
N GLY A 417 1.67 -15.75 -4.60
CA GLY A 417 0.66 -15.22 -5.53
C GLY A 417 1.18 -14.05 -6.36
N ASN A 418 0.51 -13.73 -7.46
CA ASN A 418 0.90 -12.65 -8.37
C ASN A 418 0.44 -11.27 -7.87
N VAL A 419 0.61 -10.97 -6.58
CA VAL A 419 0.06 -9.75 -5.97
C VAL A 419 0.89 -8.49 -6.22
N ALA A 420 2.15 -8.60 -6.59
CA ALA A 420 3.04 -7.44 -6.76
C ALA A 420 2.58 -6.52 -7.91
N ALA A 421 2.38 -7.06 -9.11
CA ALA A 421 1.82 -6.36 -10.26
C ALA A 421 0.31 -6.58 -10.44
N PHE A 422 -0.27 -7.48 -9.68
CA PHE A 422 -1.69 -7.80 -9.62
C PHE A 422 -2.29 -8.31 -10.96
N GLY A 423 -1.53 -9.16 -11.68
CA GLY A 423 -1.92 -9.74 -12.97
C GLY A 423 -2.49 -11.15 -12.84
N ILE A 424 -3.39 -11.53 -13.77
CA ILE A 424 -3.92 -12.90 -13.91
C ILE A 424 -3.04 -13.80 -14.77
N ASP A 425 -2.05 -13.25 -15.43
CA ASP A 425 -1.12 -13.93 -16.33
C ASP A 425 -0.01 -14.65 -15.54
N GLY A 426 0.45 -15.78 -16.05
CA GLY A 426 1.61 -16.52 -15.53
C GLY A 426 1.42 -17.25 -14.22
N CYS A 427 0.22 -17.36 -13.66
CA CYS A 427 -0.04 -18.00 -12.37
C CYS A 427 0.33 -19.50 -12.38
N ASN A 428 -0.06 -20.24 -13.42
CA ASN A 428 0.27 -21.66 -13.56
C ASN A 428 1.77 -21.86 -13.78
N SER A 429 2.39 -21.02 -14.60
CA SER A 429 3.82 -21.04 -14.87
C SER A 429 4.65 -20.81 -13.61
N MET A 430 4.22 -19.90 -12.73
CA MET A 430 4.89 -19.64 -11.46
C MET A 430 4.85 -20.86 -10.54
N LEU A 431 3.69 -21.48 -10.35
CA LEU A 431 3.56 -22.72 -9.58
C LEU A 431 4.47 -23.83 -10.11
N ILE A 432 4.49 -24.03 -11.43
CA ILE A 432 5.33 -25.06 -12.04
C ILE A 432 6.80 -24.80 -11.73
N GLY A 433 7.25 -23.53 -11.82
CA GLY A 433 8.60 -23.14 -11.40
C GLY A 433 8.89 -23.44 -9.93
N GLU A 434 7.95 -23.13 -9.03
CA GLU A 434 8.05 -23.43 -7.59
C GLU A 434 8.18 -24.93 -7.34
N SER A 435 7.50 -25.77 -8.12
CA SER A 435 7.51 -27.23 -7.96
C SER A 435 8.83 -27.91 -8.35
N MET A 436 9.74 -27.22 -9.04
CA MET A 436 10.92 -27.85 -9.64
C MET A 436 11.92 -28.38 -8.60
N ASN A 437 12.11 -27.70 -7.49
CA ASN A 437 13.14 -27.99 -6.49
C ASN A 437 12.57 -28.54 -5.16
N THR A 438 11.37 -29.10 -5.20
CA THR A 438 10.75 -29.76 -4.04
C THR A 438 10.05 -31.05 -4.46
N ASP A 439 9.88 -31.97 -3.53
CA ASP A 439 9.06 -33.16 -3.70
C ASP A 439 7.71 -33.02 -2.95
N GLU A 440 7.54 -31.94 -2.21
CA GLU A 440 6.27 -31.60 -1.56
C GLU A 440 5.19 -31.29 -2.62
N LEU A 441 3.93 -31.49 -2.26
CA LEU A 441 2.83 -31.14 -3.15
C LEU A 441 2.74 -29.63 -3.37
N CYS A 442 2.53 -29.26 -4.61
CA CYS A 442 2.44 -27.86 -5.04
C CYS A 442 1.08 -27.58 -5.66
N PHE A 443 0.28 -26.76 -5.02
CA PHE A 443 -1.08 -26.44 -5.39
C PHE A 443 -1.18 -25.03 -6.00
N ILE A 444 -2.02 -24.88 -7.02
CA ILE A 444 -2.53 -23.57 -7.40
C ILE A 444 -4.06 -23.56 -7.32
N VAL A 445 -4.58 -22.48 -6.79
CA VAL A 445 -6.01 -22.13 -6.90
C VAL A 445 -6.14 -21.01 -7.93
N THR A 446 -6.84 -21.29 -9.02
CA THR A 446 -6.96 -20.36 -10.14
C THR A 446 -8.39 -20.30 -10.67
N GLY A 447 -8.79 -19.13 -11.16
CA GLY A 447 -10.02 -18.99 -11.95
C GLY A 447 -9.79 -19.34 -13.41
N ASP A 448 -10.88 -19.52 -14.15
CA ASP A 448 -10.87 -19.91 -15.56
C ASP A 448 -10.12 -18.91 -16.46
N LEU A 449 -10.39 -17.61 -16.34
CA LEU A 449 -9.71 -16.61 -17.16
C LEU A 449 -8.20 -16.62 -16.90
N ALA A 450 -7.76 -16.67 -15.63
CA ALA A 450 -6.35 -16.74 -15.30
C ALA A 450 -5.70 -18.06 -15.80
N PHE A 451 -6.43 -19.17 -15.70
CA PHE A 451 -5.97 -20.46 -16.19
C PHE A 451 -5.79 -20.45 -17.72
N PHE A 452 -6.81 -20.01 -18.47
CA PHE A 452 -6.73 -20.00 -19.94
C PHE A 452 -5.71 -18.99 -20.48
N TYR A 453 -5.45 -17.91 -19.74
CA TYR A 453 -4.37 -16.98 -20.06
C TYR A 453 -2.99 -17.63 -20.04
N ASP A 454 -2.80 -18.64 -19.17
CA ASP A 454 -1.51 -19.32 -18.93
C ASP A 454 -1.62 -20.85 -19.10
N MET A 455 -2.58 -21.31 -19.90
CA MET A 455 -2.81 -22.75 -20.09
C MET A 455 -1.62 -23.48 -20.73
N ASN A 456 -0.78 -22.76 -21.50
CA ASN A 456 0.41 -23.33 -22.12
C ASN A 456 1.42 -23.86 -21.09
N ALA A 457 1.36 -23.35 -19.85
CA ALA A 457 2.20 -23.84 -18.76
C ALA A 457 2.08 -25.35 -18.54
N LEU A 458 0.89 -25.94 -18.75
CA LEU A 458 0.69 -27.39 -18.61
C LEU A 458 1.50 -28.22 -19.62
N GLY A 459 1.92 -27.61 -20.74
CA GLY A 459 2.79 -28.23 -21.74
C GLY A 459 4.28 -28.20 -21.42
N ILE A 460 4.71 -27.64 -20.28
CA ILE A 460 6.11 -27.61 -19.88
C ILE A 460 6.58 -29.04 -19.58
N ARG A 461 7.57 -29.52 -20.34
CA ARG A 461 8.06 -30.92 -20.27
C ARG A 461 8.68 -31.35 -18.94
N HIS A 462 8.89 -30.44 -18.01
CA HIS A 462 9.53 -30.70 -16.71
C HIS A 462 8.54 -30.86 -15.56
N ILE A 463 7.23 -30.80 -15.83
CA ILE A 463 6.20 -30.91 -14.79
C ILE A 463 6.32 -32.25 -14.08
N LYS A 464 6.35 -32.18 -12.76
CA LYS A 464 6.39 -33.36 -11.89
C LYS A 464 4.98 -33.79 -11.46
N ASN A 465 4.88 -34.99 -10.92
CA ASN A 465 3.63 -35.55 -10.40
C ASN A 465 3.13 -34.88 -9.10
N ASN A 466 3.92 -34.01 -8.49
CA ASN A 466 3.54 -33.22 -7.29
C ASN A 466 2.69 -31.98 -7.58
N VAL A 467 2.45 -31.62 -8.84
CA VAL A 467 1.66 -30.45 -9.25
C VAL A 467 0.15 -30.74 -9.13
N ARG A 468 -0.58 -29.81 -8.53
CA ARG A 468 -2.03 -29.83 -8.32
C ARG A 468 -2.64 -28.52 -8.80
N VAL A 469 -3.46 -28.56 -9.83
CA VAL A 469 -4.17 -27.38 -10.35
C VAL A 469 -5.64 -27.49 -9.94
N LEU A 470 -6.08 -26.59 -9.05
CA LEU A 470 -7.49 -26.40 -8.71
C LEU A 470 -8.02 -25.25 -9.55
N LEU A 471 -8.80 -25.61 -10.56
CA LEU A 471 -9.41 -24.66 -11.47
C LEU A 471 -10.88 -24.45 -11.08
N ILE A 472 -11.24 -23.23 -10.74
CA ILE A 472 -12.62 -22.82 -10.54
C ILE A 472 -13.11 -22.19 -11.84
N ASN A 473 -14.01 -22.90 -12.51
CA ASN A 473 -14.55 -22.48 -13.81
C ASN A 473 -16.00 -22.00 -13.62
N ASN A 474 -16.15 -20.69 -13.56
CA ASN A 474 -17.45 -20.02 -13.47
C ASN A 474 -17.89 -19.38 -14.79
N CYS A 475 -17.21 -19.71 -15.88
CA CYS A 475 -17.44 -19.24 -17.23
C CYS A 475 -17.22 -17.73 -17.43
N GLY A 476 -16.41 -17.08 -16.59
CA GLY A 476 -16.12 -15.64 -16.72
C GLY A 476 -15.42 -15.01 -15.53
N GLY A 477 -15.47 -13.69 -15.45
CA GLY A 477 -14.84 -12.90 -14.40
C GLY A 477 -15.77 -12.63 -13.22
N ALA A 478 -16.05 -13.64 -12.37
CA ALA A 478 -16.94 -13.52 -11.21
C ALA A 478 -16.59 -12.33 -10.29
N GLU A 479 -15.32 -11.89 -10.27
CA GLU A 479 -14.89 -10.72 -9.50
C GLU A 479 -15.71 -9.46 -9.81
N PHE A 480 -16.09 -9.24 -11.05
CA PHE A 480 -16.87 -8.06 -11.43
C PHE A 480 -18.28 -8.08 -10.83
N LYS A 481 -18.92 -9.23 -10.74
CA LYS A 481 -20.21 -9.39 -10.03
C LYS A 481 -20.06 -9.22 -8.52
N ILE A 482 -18.97 -9.72 -7.95
CA ILE A 482 -18.65 -9.56 -6.53
C ILE A 482 -18.40 -8.08 -6.22
N MET A 483 -17.61 -7.39 -7.02
CA MET A 483 -17.26 -5.98 -6.83
C MET A 483 -18.48 -5.06 -6.96
N THR A 484 -19.36 -5.32 -7.92
CA THR A 484 -20.53 -4.47 -8.22
C THR A 484 -21.73 -4.71 -7.32
N ARG A 485 -21.70 -5.73 -6.45
CA ARG A 485 -22.83 -6.13 -5.58
C ARG A 485 -23.45 -5.00 -4.74
N ASN A 486 -22.65 -4.00 -4.40
CA ASN A 486 -23.08 -2.85 -3.60
C ASN A 486 -23.28 -1.56 -4.43
N TRP A 487 -23.19 -1.62 -5.73
CA TRP A 487 -23.40 -0.45 -6.58
C TRP A 487 -24.87 -0.01 -6.54
N LYS A 488 -25.09 1.29 -6.55
CA LYS A 488 -26.44 1.88 -6.52
C LYS A 488 -27.13 1.87 -7.88
N THR A 489 -26.39 1.63 -8.94
CA THR A 489 -26.87 1.61 -10.32
C THR A 489 -26.83 0.20 -10.86
N ASN A 490 -27.91 -0.20 -11.55
CA ASN A 490 -28.01 -1.49 -12.23
C ASN A 490 -27.27 -1.40 -13.58
N VAL A 491 -25.99 -1.72 -13.57
CA VAL A 491 -25.20 -1.82 -14.81
C VAL A 491 -24.88 -3.29 -15.03
N SER A 492 -25.20 -3.83 -16.21
CA SER A 492 -24.75 -5.17 -16.59
C SER A 492 -23.24 -5.17 -16.77
N VAL A 493 -22.58 -6.16 -16.17
CA VAL A 493 -21.13 -6.39 -16.29
C VAL A 493 -20.82 -7.67 -17.07
N ASP A 494 -21.85 -8.33 -17.63
CA ASP A 494 -21.71 -9.67 -18.19
C ASP A 494 -20.78 -9.71 -19.42
N ASP A 495 -21.24 -9.37 -20.60
CA ASP A 495 -20.54 -9.65 -21.86
C ASP A 495 -19.09 -9.12 -21.95
N PHE A 496 -18.92 -7.81 -21.94
CA PHE A 496 -17.63 -7.18 -22.27
C PHE A 496 -16.78 -6.83 -21.04
N ILE A 497 -17.38 -6.78 -19.85
CA ILE A 497 -16.64 -6.46 -18.61
C ILE A 497 -16.15 -7.74 -17.96
N SER A 498 -17.03 -8.71 -17.70
CA SER A 498 -16.63 -9.96 -17.03
C SER A 498 -16.21 -11.08 -18.00
N ALA A 499 -16.31 -10.86 -19.30
CA ALA A 499 -16.03 -11.86 -20.33
C ALA A 499 -16.81 -13.18 -20.08
N ASN A 500 -18.06 -13.05 -19.65
CA ASN A 500 -18.93 -14.17 -19.30
C ASN A 500 -19.40 -14.95 -20.53
N GLY A 501 -19.72 -16.23 -20.32
CA GLY A 501 -20.39 -17.08 -21.30
C GLY A 501 -19.44 -17.87 -22.21
N HIS A 502 -18.16 -18.00 -21.87
CA HIS A 502 -17.34 -18.98 -22.55
C HIS A 502 -17.75 -20.41 -22.16
N ASN A 503 -17.55 -21.38 -23.06
CA ASN A 503 -17.83 -22.80 -22.83
C ASN A 503 -16.51 -23.62 -22.75
N GLY A 504 -15.42 -22.98 -22.35
CA GLY A 504 -14.11 -23.60 -22.26
C GLY A 504 -14.04 -24.59 -21.10
N SER A 505 -13.39 -25.73 -21.32
CA SER A 505 -12.98 -26.67 -20.27
C SER A 505 -11.51 -27.01 -20.46
N ALA A 506 -10.81 -27.17 -19.35
CA ALA A 506 -9.40 -27.55 -19.34
C ALA A 506 -9.17 -29.03 -19.68
N LYS A 507 -10.23 -29.86 -19.71
CA LYS A 507 -10.12 -31.32 -19.80
C LYS A 507 -9.21 -31.79 -20.91
N GLY A 508 -9.52 -31.44 -22.16
CA GLY A 508 -8.78 -31.95 -23.32
C GLY A 508 -7.30 -31.54 -23.31
N TRP A 509 -7.01 -30.33 -22.85
CA TRP A 509 -5.63 -29.84 -22.76
C TRP A 509 -4.86 -30.50 -21.60
N ALA A 510 -5.49 -30.63 -20.44
CA ALA A 510 -4.89 -31.30 -19.28
C ALA A 510 -4.55 -32.77 -19.58
N GLU A 511 -5.48 -33.52 -20.15
CA GLU A 511 -5.26 -34.92 -20.56
C GLU A 511 -4.15 -35.05 -21.61
N ASN A 512 -4.14 -34.15 -22.62
CA ASN A 512 -3.09 -34.11 -23.64
C ASN A 512 -1.70 -33.80 -23.06
N CYS A 513 -1.64 -33.00 -22.01
CA CYS A 513 -0.40 -32.67 -21.28
C CYS A 513 -0.03 -33.74 -20.22
N GLY A 514 -0.76 -34.83 -20.12
CA GLY A 514 -0.45 -35.96 -19.21
C GLY A 514 -0.97 -35.82 -17.79
N PHE A 515 -1.82 -34.82 -17.52
CA PHE A 515 -2.47 -34.66 -16.22
C PHE A 515 -3.58 -35.70 -16.03
N LYS A 516 -3.79 -36.11 -14.79
CA LYS A 516 -5.05 -36.76 -14.38
C LYS A 516 -6.09 -35.66 -14.23
N TYR A 517 -7.16 -35.75 -15.01
CA TYR A 517 -8.25 -34.79 -14.95
C TYR A 517 -9.36 -35.27 -14.01
N ILE A 518 -9.92 -34.36 -13.22
CA ILE A 518 -11.08 -34.56 -12.36
C ILE A 518 -12.05 -33.39 -12.62
N GLY A 519 -13.24 -33.69 -13.14
CA GLY A 519 -14.33 -32.70 -13.28
C GLY A 519 -15.31 -32.83 -12.11
N ALA A 520 -15.75 -31.70 -11.55
CA ALA A 520 -16.74 -31.65 -10.47
C ALA A 520 -17.82 -30.61 -10.80
N THR A 521 -19.07 -31.04 -10.82
CA THR A 521 -20.24 -30.21 -11.12
C THR A 521 -21.22 -30.12 -9.97
N THR A 522 -21.00 -30.91 -8.91
CA THR A 522 -21.82 -30.96 -7.71
C THR A 522 -20.96 -30.90 -6.44
N LYS A 523 -21.59 -30.58 -5.32
CA LYS A 523 -20.93 -30.62 -4.00
C LYS A 523 -20.41 -32.04 -3.66
N GLU A 524 -21.16 -33.06 -4.05
CA GLU A 524 -20.80 -34.47 -3.89
C GLU A 524 -19.54 -34.83 -4.68
N ASP A 525 -19.41 -34.32 -5.92
CA ASP A 525 -18.22 -34.52 -6.73
C ASP A 525 -16.99 -33.91 -6.07
N VAL A 526 -17.11 -32.66 -5.57
CA VAL A 526 -16.04 -31.98 -4.82
C VAL A 526 -15.63 -32.81 -3.62
N ASN A 527 -16.59 -33.22 -2.78
CA ASN A 527 -16.30 -33.95 -1.54
C ASN A 527 -15.62 -35.31 -1.78
N LYS A 528 -15.97 -36.00 -2.87
CA LYS A 528 -15.33 -37.26 -3.29
C LYS A 528 -13.91 -37.02 -3.84
N SER A 529 -13.71 -35.92 -4.54
CA SER A 529 -12.47 -35.63 -5.26
C SER A 529 -11.36 -35.08 -4.37
N VAL A 530 -11.72 -34.39 -3.29
CA VAL A 530 -10.74 -33.73 -2.38
C VAL A 530 -9.67 -34.70 -1.89
N SER A 531 -10.05 -35.92 -1.45
CA SER A 531 -9.09 -36.91 -0.94
C SER A 531 -8.09 -37.38 -2.01
N VAL A 532 -8.53 -37.53 -3.25
CA VAL A 532 -7.67 -37.90 -4.37
C VAL A 532 -6.76 -36.75 -4.77
N PHE A 533 -7.29 -35.50 -4.75
CA PHE A 533 -6.57 -34.32 -5.16
C PHE A 533 -5.45 -33.92 -4.18
N THR A 534 -5.66 -34.16 -2.89
CA THR A 534 -4.71 -33.80 -1.83
C THR A 534 -3.68 -34.88 -1.48
N GLN A 535 -3.72 -36.04 -2.15
CA GLN A 535 -2.78 -37.16 -1.92
C GLN A 535 -1.71 -37.22 -3.01
N ASN A 536 -0.65 -38.00 -2.74
CA ASN A 536 0.35 -38.35 -3.75
C ASN A 536 -0.26 -39.10 -4.92
N SER A 537 0.23 -38.85 -6.11
CA SER A 537 -0.22 -39.44 -7.37
C SER A 537 0.98 -39.72 -8.27
N ASP A 538 0.83 -40.67 -9.19
CA ASP A 538 1.80 -40.94 -10.26
C ASP A 538 1.84 -39.90 -11.37
N LYS A 539 0.83 -39.02 -11.41
CA LYS A 539 0.67 -37.95 -12.39
C LYS A 539 0.31 -36.64 -11.70
N PRO A 540 0.61 -35.48 -12.30
CA PRO A 540 0.02 -34.22 -11.89
C PRO A 540 -1.50 -34.29 -12.04
N ILE A 541 -2.23 -33.55 -11.19
CA ILE A 541 -3.70 -33.58 -11.21
C ILE A 541 -4.25 -32.17 -11.49
N LEU A 542 -5.21 -32.09 -12.41
CA LEU A 542 -6.05 -30.92 -12.59
C LEU A 542 -7.48 -31.26 -12.16
N MET A 543 -7.98 -30.55 -11.16
CA MET A 543 -9.35 -30.62 -10.70
C MET A 543 -10.08 -29.34 -11.16
N GLU A 544 -11.05 -29.50 -12.05
CA GLU A 544 -11.89 -28.43 -12.57
C GLU A 544 -13.27 -28.48 -11.90
N VAL A 545 -13.60 -27.43 -11.17
CA VAL A 545 -14.88 -27.29 -10.49
C VAL A 545 -15.71 -26.27 -11.23
N PHE A 546 -16.85 -26.69 -11.76
CA PHE A 546 -17.78 -25.82 -12.49
C PHE A 546 -18.72 -25.15 -11.51
N THR A 547 -18.70 -23.82 -11.49
CA THR A 547 -19.54 -22.97 -10.63
C THR A 547 -20.28 -21.95 -11.48
N SER A 548 -20.95 -21.00 -10.85
CA SER A 548 -21.53 -19.85 -11.54
C SER A 548 -21.07 -18.55 -10.86
N GLU A 549 -20.99 -17.46 -11.62
CA GLU A 549 -20.66 -16.14 -11.07
C GLU A 549 -21.63 -15.70 -9.97
N ASP A 550 -22.92 -16.08 -10.08
CA ASP A 550 -23.92 -15.77 -9.07
C ASP A 550 -23.71 -16.60 -7.79
N ASP A 551 -23.33 -17.87 -7.90
CA ASP A 551 -23.00 -18.69 -6.74
C ASP A 551 -21.72 -18.22 -6.05
N GLU A 552 -20.71 -17.77 -6.81
CA GLU A 552 -19.49 -17.16 -6.24
C GLU A 552 -19.84 -15.94 -5.39
N ARG A 553 -20.70 -15.04 -5.91
CA ARG A 553 -21.17 -13.86 -5.16
C ARG A 553 -22.02 -14.25 -3.95
N ASN A 554 -22.99 -15.15 -4.15
CA ASN A 554 -23.93 -15.56 -3.10
C ASN A 554 -23.21 -16.26 -1.95
N ALA A 555 -22.16 -17.05 -2.23
CA ALA A 555 -21.34 -17.69 -1.21
C ALA A 555 -20.63 -16.66 -0.30
N ILE A 556 -20.01 -15.65 -0.90
CA ILE A 556 -19.35 -14.57 -0.15
C ILE A 556 -20.37 -13.80 0.70
N ASP A 557 -21.51 -13.44 0.12
CA ASP A 557 -22.54 -12.70 0.83
C ASP A 557 -23.13 -13.50 2.01
N ALA A 558 -23.36 -14.81 1.84
CA ALA A 558 -23.80 -15.71 2.89
C ALA A 558 -22.79 -15.80 4.03
N PHE A 559 -21.52 -16.00 3.69
CA PHE A 559 -20.44 -16.17 4.67
C PHE A 559 -20.19 -14.88 5.48
N LEU A 560 -20.12 -13.72 4.79
CA LEU A 560 -19.98 -12.42 5.44
C LEU A 560 -21.20 -12.08 6.33
N SER A 561 -22.40 -12.43 5.88
CA SER A 561 -23.63 -12.16 6.64
C SER A 561 -23.71 -13.00 7.91
N ALA A 562 -23.36 -14.29 7.84
CA ALA A 562 -23.32 -15.20 8.98
C ALA A 562 -22.32 -14.75 10.07
N ASN A 563 -21.21 -14.10 9.66
CA ASN A 563 -20.12 -13.66 10.54
C ASN A 563 -20.12 -12.15 10.81
N SER A 564 -21.15 -11.40 10.41
CA SER A 564 -21.19 -9.94 10.52
C SER A 564 -21.08 -9.46 11.97
N ILE A 565 -19.99 -8.76 12.28
CA ILE A 565 -19.75 -8.14 13.58
C ILE A 565 -20.41 -6.76 13.61
N THR A 566 -21.71 -6.73 13.93
CA THR A 566 -22.45 -5.48 14.04
C THR A 566 -22.17 -4.78 15.38
N THR A 567 -21.84 -3.48 15.32
CA THR A 567 -21.89 -2.62 16.51
C THR A 567 -23.32 -2.57 17.04
N ALA A 568 -23.51 -2.31 18.36
CA ALA A 568 -24.84 -2.19 18.96
C ALA A 568 -25.77 -1.21 18.21
N GLN A 569 -25.20 -0.13 17.64
CA GLN A 569 -25.90 0.79 16.75
C GLN A 569 -26.33 0.16 15.41
N GLY A 570 -25.52 -0.74 14.84
CA GLY A 570 -25.85 -1.46 13.62
C GLY A 570 -26.94 -2.51 13.83
N LYS A 571 -26.98 -3.18 15.01
CA LYS A 571 -28.08 -4.07 15.40
C LYS A 571 -29.39 -3.31 15.57
N MET A 572 -29.37 -2.15 16.24
CA MET A 572 -30.54 -1.26 16.35
C MET A 572 -31.01 -0.76 14.98
N ALA A 573 -30.09 -0.36 14.08
CA ALA A 573 -30.44 0.08 12.73
C ALA A 573 -31.07 -1.04 11.89
N LYS A 574 -30.58 -2.29 12.00
CA LYS A 574 -31.19 -3.46 11.35
C LYS A 574 -32.57 -3.80 11.93
N ILE A 575 -32.74 -3.76 13.24
CA ILE A 575 -34.02 -3.99 13.92
C ILE A 575 -35.03 -2.89 13.55
N VAL A 576 -34.61 -1.62 13.55
CA VAL A 576 -35.46 -0.50 13.13
C VAL A 576 -35.83 -0.61 11.65
N THR A 577 -34.92 -1.06 10.77
CA THR A 577 -35.20 -1.25 9.34
C THR A 577 -36.17 -2.41 9.10
N SER A 578 -36.10 -3.48 9.87
CA SER A 578 -37.03 -4.61 9.78
C SER A 578 -38.42 -4.29 10.30
N ILE A 579 -38.55 -3.33 11.24
CA ILE A 579 -39.83 -2.93 11.85
C ILE A 579 -40.51 -1.80 11.04
N VAL A 580 -39.73 -0.87 10.44
CA VAL A 580 -40.26 0.41 9.89
C VAL A 580 -40.10 0.52 8.37
N GLY A 581 -39.41 -0.41 7.71
CA GLY A 581 -39.13 -0.38 6.27
C GLY A 581 -38.18 0.76 5.86
N GLU A 582 -37.75 0.77 4.59
CA GLU A 582 -36.81 1.78 4.06
C GLU A 582 -37.37 3.22 4.08
N SER A 583 -38.68 3.38 3.94
CA SER A 583 -39.35 4.69 4.00
C SER A 583 -39.27 5.35 5.38
N GLY A 584 -39.19 4.57 6.45
CA GLY A 584 -39.03 5.08 7.81
C GLY A 584 -37.62 5.56 8.15
N LYS A 585 -36.60 5.07 7.43
CA LYS A 585 -35.21 5.53 7.58
C LYS A 585 -35.02 7.02 7.26
N GLN A 586 -35.73 7.51 6.24
CA GLN A 586 -35.64 8.93 5.84
C GLN A 586 -36.27 9.86 6.88
N VAL A 587 -37.33 9.42 7.55
CA VAL A 587 -38.00 10.19 8.60
C VAL A 587 -37.14 10.28 9.86
N ILE A 588 -36.50 9.16 10.25
CA ILE A 588 -35.61 9.11 11.44
C ILE A 588 -34.31 9.91 11.22
N LYS A 589 -33.71 9.89 10.03
CA LYS A 589 -32.57 10.75 9.70
C LYS A 589 -32.93 12.24 9.80
N LYS A 590 -34.12 12.61 9.38
CA LYS A 590 -34.60 13.99 9.45
C LYS A 590 -34.89 14.46 10.89
N VAL A 591 -35.33 13.56 11.77
CA VAL A 591 -35.61 13.85 13.17
C VAL A 591 -34.33 13.90 14.04
N LEU A 592 -33.27 13.13 13.65
CA LEU A 592 -32.01 13.07 14.38
C LEU A 592 -30.95 14.09 13.88
N GLY A 593 -31.31 15.00 12.97
CA GLY A 593 -30.44 16.11 12.51
C GLY A 593 -29.14 15.67 11.82
N LYS A 594 -29.12 14.46 11.21
CA LYS A 594 -28.00 14.00 10.38
C LYS A 594 -28.44 14.01 8.92
N SER A 595 -28.13 15.11 8.23
CA SER A 595 -28.23 15.23 6.76
C SER A 595 -27.13 14.42 6.08
#